data_3a63012b091ff760aeb1950f9ed2b436
#
_entry.id   3a63012b091ff760aeb1950f9ed2b436
#
_cell.length_a   1.000
_cell.length_b   1.000
_cell.length_c   1.000
_cell.angle_alpha   90.00
_cell.angle_beta   90.00
_cell.angle_gamma   90.00
#
_symmetry.space_group_name_H-M   'P 1'
#
loop_
_entity.id
_entity.type
_entity.pdbx_description
1 polymer ?
#
loop_
_entity_poly.entity_id
_entity_poly.type
_entity_poly.pdbx_seq_one_letter_code
_entity_poly.pdbx_strand_id
1 'polypeptide(L)'
;KVYIENVSVEGITFGCNASGCSGICRAERMLFLTTRGGSYDGAPDEMGARYLEALCGFFGIPRFDCVAADGLDLGLRPVEEILAEAKAKAAALAATL
;
A
#
# COMPACT_ATOMS: atom_id res chain seq x y z
N LYS A 1 1.35 0.42 -12.51
CA LYS A 1 1.28 1.82 -12.98
C LYS A 1 0.04 2.07 -13.83
N VAL A 2 -0.16 1.28 -14.88
CA VAL A 2 -1.32 1.45 -15.78
C VAL A 2 -2.63 1.32 -15.02
N TYR A 3 -2.75 0.36 -14.11
CA TYR A 3 -3.93 0.21 -13.27
C TYR A 3 -4.20 1.49 -12.46
N ILE A 4 -3.17 2.05 -11.85
CA ILE A 4 -3.31 3.27 -11.04
C ILE A 4 -3.74 4.44 -11.90
N GLU A 5 -3.17 4.58 -13.09
CA GLU A 5 -3.58 5.62 -14.04
C GLU A 5 -5.04 5.46 -14.45
N ASN A 6 -5.49 4.23 -14.68
CA ASN A 6 -6.87 3.97 -15.09
C ASN A 6 -7.89 4.23 -13.98
N VAL A 7 -7.52 4.09 -12.71
CA VAL A 7 -8.46 4.38 -11.60
C VAL A 7 -8.35 5.82 -11.10
N SER A 8 -7.36 6.60 -11.55
CA SER A 8 -7.21 8.00 -11.19
C SER A 8 -8.02 8.86 -12.16
N VAL A 9 -9.33 8.95 -11.92
CA VAL A 9 -10.27 9.61 -12.84
C VAL A 9 -11.03 10.69 -12.10
N GLU A 10 -10.93 11.94 -12.59
CA GLU A 10 -11.66 13.06 -12.05
C GLU A 10 -13.18 12.79 -12.12
N GLY A 11 -13.87 13.08 -11.04
CA GLY A 11 -15.31 12.83 -10.91
C GLY A 11 -15.63 11.41 -10.42
N ILE A 12 -14.67 10.50 -10.35
CA ILE A 12 -14.87 9.12 -9.89
C ILE A 12 -14.08 8.83 -8.62
N THR A 13 -12.75 9.03 -8.65
CA THR A 13 -11.89 8.79 -7.48
C THR A 13 -11.44 10.07 -6.79
N PHE A 14 -11.44 11.19 -7.49
CA PHE A 14 -11.17 12.50 -6.92
C PHE A 14 -11.97 13.58 -7.68
N GLY A 15 -12.13 14.74 -7.07
CA GLY A 15 -12.75 15.89 -7.70
C GLY A 15 -11.94 17.14 -7.41
N CYS A 16 -11.99 18.11 -8.33
CA CYS A 16 -11.26 19.37 -8.19
C CYS A 16 -12.19 20.55 -8.42
N ASN A 17 -11.95 21.65 -7.69
CA ASN A 17 -12.64 22.91 -7.85
C ASN A 17 -11.67 24.07 -7.60
N ALA A 18 -12.18 25.29 -7.52
CA ALA A 18 -11.35 26.48 -7.30
C ALA A 18 -10.57 26.45 -5.97
N SER A 19 -11.03 25.68 -4.99
CA SER A 19 -10.39 25.55 -3.67
C SER A 19 -9.35 24.43 -3.64
N GLY A 20 -9.23 23.61 -4.70
CA GLY A 20 -8.30 22.49 -4.79
C GLY A 20 -8.98 21.19 -5.12
N CYS A 21 -8.27 20.11 -4.92
CA CYS A 21 -8.76 18.76 -5.20
C CYS A 21 -9.00 17.97 -3.90
N SER A 22 -9.97 17.08 -3.94
CA SER A 22 -10.29 16.19 -2.82
C SER A 22 -10.66 14.81 -3.33
N GLY A 23 -10.37 13.78 -2.51
CA GLY A 23 -10.71 12.40 -2.82
C GLY A 23 -12.19 12.13 -2.60
N ILE A 24 -12.79 11.36 -3.50
CA ILE A 24 -14.20 10.97 -3.42
C ILE A 24 -14.39 9.46 -3.53
N CYS A 25 -13.31 8.69 -3.43
CA CYS A 25 -13.39 7.24 -3.43
C CYS A 25 -14.15 6.76 -2.19
N ARG A 26 -14.99 5.73 -2.37
CA ARG A 26 -15.82 5.18 -1.28
C ARG A 26 -15.14 4.07 -0.49
N ALA A 27 -13.97 3.62 -0.92
CA ALA A 27 -13.22 2.61 -0.19
C ALA A 27 -12.83 3.18 1.18
N GLU A 28 -12.93 2.36 2.22
CA GLU A 28 -12.59 2.76 3.58
C GLU A 28 -11.15 2.42 3.95
N ARG A 29 -10.51 1.54 3.18
CA ARG A 29 -9.20 1.02 3.50
C ARG A 29 -8.49 0.49 2.26
N MET A 30 -7.18 0.69 2.20
CA MET A 30 -6.30 0.06 1.22
C MET A 30 -5.31 -0.82 1.96
N LEU A 31 -5.17 -2.06 1.50
CA LEU A 31 -4.13 -2.98 1.95
C LEU A 31 -3.13 -3.19 0.82
N PHE A 32 -1.87 -2.96 1.11
CA PHE A 32 -0.79 -3.24 0.17
C PHE A 32 0.01 -4.44 0.67
N LEU A 33 -0.05 -5.53 -0.07
CA LEU A 33 0.70 -6.75 0.23
C LEU A 33 1.81 -6.86 -0.80
N THR A 34 3.05 -6.95 -0.35
CA THR A 34 4.20 -6.96 -1.24
C THR A 34 5.30 -7.89 -0.77
N THR A 35 6.15 -8.29 -1.70
CA THR A 35 7.37 -9.03 -1.42
C THR A 35 8.54 -8.24 -2.00
N ARG A 36 9.68 -8.26 -1.30
CA ARG A 36 10.88 -7.54 -1.71
C ARG A 36 12.11 -8.40 -1.51
N GLY A 37 13.05 -8.35 -2.47
CA GLY A 37 14.32 -9.04 -2.33
C GLY A 37 15.23 -8.37 -1.31
N GLY A 38 15.30 -7.04 -1.31
CA GLY A 38 16.07 -6.27 -0.36
C GLY A 38 15.28 -5.94 0.91
N SER A 39 15.93 -5.24 1.82
CA SER A 39 15.31 -4.75 3.05
C SER A 39 15.02 -3.27 2.93
N TYR A 40 13.76 -2.92 2.74
CA TYR A 40 13.33 -1.53 2.50
C TYR A 40 12.41 -0.97 3.58
N ASP A 41 11.96 -1.80 4.51
CA ASP A 41 11.00 -1.35 5.53
C ASP A 41 11.60 -0.21 6.35
N GLY A 42 10.92 0.95 6.35
CA GLY A 42 11.42 2.15 7.00
C GLY A 42 12.57 2.87 6.29
N ALA A 43 13.04 2.35 5.16
CA ALA A 43 14.15 2.97 4.42
C ALA A 43 13.70 4.19 3.62
N PRO A 44 14.59 5.21 3.44
CA PRO A 44 14.24 6.41 2.68
C PRO A 44 13.89 6.14 1.21
N ASP A 45 14.42 5.08 0.64
CA ASP A 45 14.20 4.68 -0.75
C ASP A 45 13.06 3.68 -0.94
N GLU A 46 12.30 3.40 0.12
CA GLU A 46 11.06 2.64 0.00
C GLU A 46 10.01 3.52 -0.67
N MET A 47 9.69 3.26 -1.94
CA MET A 47 8.79 4.08 -2.74
C MET A 47 7.43 3.44 -2.98
N GLY A 48 7.32 2.12 -2.85
CA GLY A 48 6.05 1.41 -3.12
C GLY A 48 4.96 1.78 -2.14
N ALA A 49 5.20 1.57 -0.85
CA ALA A 49 4.24 1.88 0.19
C ALA A 49 3.96 3.38 0.28
N ARG A 50 5.00 4.20 0.19
CA ARG A 50 4.85 5.67 0.24
C ARG A 50 3.98 6.19 -0.90
N TYR A 51 4.18 5.66 -2.10
CA TYR A 51 3.40 6.05 -3.26
C TYR A 51 1.92 5.71 -3.07
N LEU A 52 1.63 4.48 -2.64
CA LEU A 52 0.25 4.04 -2.44
C LEU A 52 -0.42 4.75 -1.27
N GLU A 53 0.32 5.04 -0.20
CA GLU A 53 -0.21 5.82 0.92
C GLU A 53 -0.57 7.24 0.50
N ALA A 54 0.27 7.87 -0.32
CA ALA A 54 -0.03 9.19 -0.87
C ALA A 54 -1.28 9.15 -1.75
N LEU A 55 -1.45 8.09 -2.55
CA LEU A 55 -2.66 7.90 -3.35
C LEU A 55 -3.90 7.73 -2.49
N CYS A 56 -3.80 7.03 -1.35
CA CYS A 56 -4.90 6.93 -0.39
C CYS A 56 -5.38 8.29 0.04
N GLY A 57 -4.44 9.18 0.42
CA GLY A 57 -4.79 10.56 0.77
C GLY A 57 -5.44 11.30 -0.37
N PHE A 58 -4.91 11.16 -1.58
CA PHE A 58 -5.46 11.79 -2.77
C PHE A 58 -6.87 11.31 -3.11
N PHE A 59 -7.12 10.00 -2.96
CA PHE A 59 -8.43 9.40 -3.26
C PHE A 59 -9.43 9.52 -2.11
N GLY A 60 -9.01 10.01 -0.95
CA GLY A 60 -9.89 10.12 0.21
C GLY A 60 -10.15 8.79 0.92
N ILE A 61 -9.23 7.82 0.80
CA ILE A 61 -9.29 6.56 1.52
C ILE A 61 -8.64 6.77 2.89
N PRO A 62 -9.39 6.62 4.00
CA PRO A 62 -8.89 7.06 5.32
C PRO A 62 -7.85 6.15 5.94
N ARG A 63 -7.75 4.88 5.51
CA ARG A 63 -6.83 3.92 6.13
C ARG A 63 -5.95 3.25 5.09
N PHE A 64 -4.65 3.20 5.39
CA PHE A 64 -3.66 2.48 4.60
C PHE A 64 -2.86 1.55 5.50
N ASP A 65 -2.72 0.30 5.09
CA ASP A 65 -1.87 -0.67 5.76
C ASP A 65 -0.99 -1.37 4.73
N CYS A 66 0.26 -1.64 5.11
CA CYS A 66 1.21 -2.35 4.27
C CYS A 66 1.74 -3.57 5.01
N VAL A 67 1.78 -4.71 4.33
CA VAL A 67 2.48 -5.90 4.80
C VAL A 67 3.51 -6.26 3.74
N ALA A 68 4.78 -6.26 4.14
CA ALA A 68 5.89 -6.57 3.25
C ALA A 68 6.65 -7.80 3.77
N ALA A 69 6.92 -8.74 2.88
CA ALA A 69 7.91 -9.79 3.12
C ALA A 69 9.25 -9.28 2.58
N ASP A 70 10.05 -8.68 3.45
CA ASP A 70 11.31 -8.02 3.11
C ASP A 70 12.51 -8.96 3.25
N GLY A 71 13.56 -8.67 2.48
CA GLY A 71 14.84 -9.35 2.63
C GLY A 71 14.88 -10.77 2.08
N LEU A 72 13.99 -11.11 1.15
CA LEU A 72 13.89 -12.48 0.63
C LEU A 72 15.15 -12.94 -0.09
N ASP A 73 15.89 -12.02 -0.70
CA ASP A 73 17.11 -12.34 -1.46
C ASP A 73 18.40 -12.10 -0.68
N LEU A 74 18.34 -11.65 0.57
CA LEU A 74 19.52 -11.31 1.34
C LEU A 74 20.21 -12.51 1.99
N GLY A 75 19.51 -13.63 2.15
CA GLY A 75 20.06 -14.83 2.77
C GLY A 75 20.31 -14.71 4.27
N LEU A 76 19.78 -13.67 4.94
CA LEU A 76 19.97 -13.45 6.38
C LEU A 76 19.00 -14.27 7.22
N ARG A 77 17.85 -14.63 6.67
CA ARG A 77 16.81 -15.43 7.31
C ARG A 77 16.20 -16.40 6.30
N PRO A 78 15.70 -17.56 6.76
CA PRO A 78 14.99 -18.47 5.86
C PRO A 78 13.77 -17.79 5.20
N VAL A 79 13.60 -18.01 3.91
CA VAL A 79 12.47 -17.42 3.14
C VAL A 79 11.13 -17.85 3.74
N GLU A 80 11.00 -19.11 4.14
CA GLU A 80 9.78 -19.66 4.73
C GLU A 80 9.37 -18.92 6.00
N GLU A 81 10.35 -18.51 6.81
CA GLU A 81 10.12 -17.77 8.05
C GLU A 81 9.61 -16.36 7.76
N ILE A 82 10.25 -15.67 6.81
CA ILE A 82 9.84 -14.33 6.39
C ILE A 82 8.41 -14.35 5.84
N LEU A 83 8.11 -15.34 4.99
CA LEU A 83 6.77 -15.49 4.41
C LEU A 83 5.72 -15.83 5.47
N ALA A 84 6.07 -16.69 6.42
CA ALA A 84 5.15 -17.07 7.50
C ALA A 84 4.78 -15.85 8.36
N GLU A 85 5.74 -15.00 8.70
CA GLU A 85 5.47 -13.77 9.44
C GLU A 85 4.59 -12.80 8.66
N ALA A 86 4.86 -12.60 7.37
CA ALA A 86 4.07 -11.74 6.52
C ALA A 86 2.64 -12.25 6.38
N LYS A 87 2.47 -13.56 6.20
CA LYS A 87 1.14 -14.18 6.13
C LYS A 87 0.36 -14.01 7.43
N ALA A 88 1.03 -14.15 8.57
CA ALA A 88 0.40 -13.95 9.87
C ALA A 88 -0.08 -12.51 10.05
N LYS A 89 0.73 -11.53 9.64
CA LYS A 89 0.34 -10.11 9.69
C LYS A 89 -0.83 -9.82 8.77
N ALA A 90 -0.80 -10.37 7.55
CA ALA A 90 -1.89 -10.20 6.60
C ALA A 90 -3.19 -10.80 7.13
N ALA A 91 -3.14 -11.99 7.73
CA ALA A 91 -4.31 -12.63 8.33
C ALA A 91 -4.86 -11.81 9.50
N ALA A 92 -4.00 -11.26 10.34
CA ALA A 92 -4.42 -10.40 11.46
C ALA A 92 -5.13 -9.14 10.97
N LEU A 93 -4.62 -8.51 9.91
CA LEU A 93 -5.27 -7.34 9.30
C LEU A 93 -6.59 -7.71 8.64
N ALA A 94 -6.65 -8.85 7.96
CA ALA A 94 -7.87 -9.32 7.31
C ALA A 94 -9.01 -9.54 8.32
N ALA A 95 -8.68 -9.97 9.53
CA ALA A 95 -9.67 -10.17 10.59
C ALA A 95 -10.33 -8.87 11.06
N THR A 96 -9.75 -7.71 10.72
CA THR A 96 -10.30 -6.39 11.08
C THR A 96 -11.13 -5.75 9.97
N LEU A 97 -11.30 -6.41 8.86
CA LEU A 97 -12.07 -5.91 7.71
C LEU A 97 -13.58 -5.95 7.95
#